data_10ee559e500eba3d27ab4515ab39a514
#
_entry.id   10ee559e500eba3d27ab4515ab39a514
#
_cell.length_a   1.000
_cell.length_b   1.000
_cell.length_c   1.000
_cell.angle_alpha   90.00
_cell.angle_beta   90.00
_cell.angle_gamma   90.00
#
_symmetry.space_group_name_H-M   'P 1'
#
loop_
_entity.id
_entity.type
_entity.pdbx_description
1 polymer ?
#
loop_
_entity_poly.entity_id
_entity_poly.type
_entity_poly.pdbx_seq_one_letter_code
_entity_poly.pdbx_strand_id
1 'polypeptide(L)'
;MSLQAGLCLSAASAFASFASDVAARSAPLATPVVAWNLAVQLGMFFALVVLLSALKGRLEFEQQLARTDPLTLVSNRRAFVELAAIELERARRTGRPITIAYLDCDDFKIVNDLLGHAQGDALLVAVASTLRGATRAVDSVARLGGDEFGLLLVDTDGPATDLLVVRLRAGLAAAMAEKGWTMSFSIGAVTFVTPPRSVDEMLRHADQLMYAAKRDGKNGARFEIVGGRPALSTG
;
A
#
# COMPACT_ATOMS: atom_id res chain seq x y z
N MET A 1 -19.50 -0.06 0.72
CA MET A 1 -20.89 -0.57 0.75
C MET A 1 -21.31 -0.84 -0.68
N SER A 2 -21.76 -2.06 -1.04
CA SER A 2 -22.17 -2.36 -2.42
C SER A 2 -23.48 -1.61 -2.76
N LEU A 3 -23.68 -1.31 -4.05
CA LEU A 3 -24.92 -0.68 -4.55
C LEU A 3 -26.16 -1.46 -4.06
N GLN A 4 -26.08 -2.79 -4.06
CA GLN A 4 -27.13 -3.68 -3.58
C GLN A 4 -27.46 -3.48 -2.09
N ALA A 5 -26.43 -3.33 -1.22
CA ALA A 5 -26.63 -3.08 0.20
C ALA A 5 -27.30 -1.71 0.45
N GLY A 6 -26.92 -0.69 -0.33
CA GLY A 6 -27.58 0.63 -0.27
C GLY A 6 -29.05 0.60 -0.68
N LEU A 7 -29.36 -0.12 -1.76
CA LEU A 7 -30.75 -0.30 -2.22
C LEU A 7 -31.61 -1.06 -1.21
N CYS A 8 -31.08 -2.13 -0.59
CA CYS A 8 -31.78 -2.87 0.45
C CYS A 8 -32.05 -2.01 1.68
N LEU A 9 -31.07 -1.20 2.10
CA LEU A 9 -31.23 -0.32 3.26
C LEU A 9 -32.27 0.80 2.99
N SER A 10 -32.28 1.38 1.78
CA SER A 10 -33.22 2.40 1.39
C SER A 10 -34.63 1.84 1.30
N ALA A 11 -34.80 0.64 0.74
CA ALA A 11 -36.11 -0.03 0.70
C ALA A 11 -36.63 -0.36 2.10
N ALA A 12 -35.77 -0.86 2.99
CA ALA A 12 -36.12 -1.17 4.37
C ALA A 12 -36.52 0.11 5.15
N SER A 13 -35.80 1.21 4.97
CA SER A 13 -36.12 2.50 5.61
C SER A 13 -37.42 3.08 5.09
N ALA A 14 -37.67 3.03 3.77
CA ALA A 14 -38.92 3.48 3.18
C ALA A 14 -40.13 2.65 3.68
N PHE A 15 -39.97 1.34 3.79
CA PHE A 15 -40.98 0.44 4.32
C PHE A 15 -41.25 0.69 5.82
N ALA A 16 -40.22 0.91 6.63
CA ALA A 16 -40.36 1.22 8.05
C ALA A 16 -41.07 2.56 8.26
N SER A 17 -40.77 3.60 7.48
CA SER A 17 -41.44 4.89 7.51
C SER A 17 -42.93 4.77 7.10
N PHE A 18 -43.19 3.99 6.05
CA PHE A 18 -44.56 3.70 5.61
C PHE A 18 -45.36 2.95 6.68
N ALA A 19 -44.78 1.90 7.28
CA ALA A 19 -45.42 1.14 8.33
C ALA A 19 -45.72 2.01 9.58
N SER A 20 -44.81 2.91 9.95
CA SER A 20 -45.00 3.88 11.04
C SER A 20 -46.09 4.87 10.74
N ASP A 21 -46.15 5.40 9.51
CA ASP A 21 -47.19 6.35 9.07
C ASP A 21 -48.59 5.68 9.06
N VAL A 22 -48.68 4.44 8.62
CA VAL A 22 -49.93 3.66 8.64
C VAL A 22 -50.36 3.35 10.06
N ALA A 23 -49.44 3.01 10.95
CA ALA A 23 -49.75 2.71 12.36
C ALA A 23 -50.15 3.95 13.17
N ALA A 24 -49.63 5.14 12.83
CA ALA A 24 -49.89 6.38 13.56
C ALA A 24 -51.20 7.07 13.19
N ARG A 25 -51.91 6.65 12.11
CA ARG A 25 -53.13 7.32 11.61
C ARG A 25 -54.36 6.46 11.77
N SER A 26 -55.30 6.95 12.58
CA SER A 26 -56.62 6.37 12.77
C SER A 26 -57.62 6.69 11.64
N ALA A 27 -57.22 7.43 10.59
CA ALA A 27 -58.09 7.79 9.46
C ALA A 27 -57.60 7.07 8.16
N PRO A 28 -58.50 6.58 7.30
CA PRO A 28 -58.11 6.00 6.02
C PRO A 28 -57.49 7.07 5.14
N LEU A 29 -56.17 7.01 4.95
CA LEU A 29 -55.47 7.84 3.96
C LEU A 29 -55.96 7.49 2.55
N ALA A 30 -56.16 8.52 1.73
CA ALA A 30 -56.36 8.30 0.31
C ALA A 30 -55.12 7.56 -0.24
N THR A 31 -55.30 6.31 -0.69
CA THR A 31 -54.27 5.44 -1.20
C THR A 31 -53.31 6.10 -2.20
N PRO A 32 -53.74 7.08 -3.06
CA PRO A 32 -52.86 7.82 -3.95
C PRO A 32 -51.77 8.66 -3.26
N VAL A 33 -52.11 9.29 -2.11
CA VAL A 33 -51.14 10.15 -1.39
C VAL A 33 -50.05 9.32 -0.74
N VAL A 34 -50.41 8.18 -0.18
CA VAL A 34 -49.44 7.26 0.42
C VAL A 34 -48.50 6.67 -0.62
N ALA A 35 -49.07 6.24 -1.77
CA ALA A 35 -48.29 5.73 -2.90
C ALA A 35 -47.36 6.80 -3.45
N TRP A 36 -47.78 8.05 -3.57
CA TRP A 36 -46.97 9.18 -4.01
C TRP A 36 -45.79 9.44 -3.04
N ASN A 37 -46.04 9.52 -1.73
CA ASN A 37 -45.00 9.74 -0.75
C ASN A 37 -43.95 8.62 -0.75
N LEU A 38 -44.39 7.37 -0.87
CA LEU A 38 -43.50 6.22 -0.97
C LEU A 38 -42.64 6.30 -2.26
N ALA A 39 -43.24 6.63 -3.40
CA ALA A 39 -42.53 6.76 -4.67
C ALA A 39 -41.49 7.88 -4.60
N VAL A 40 -41.81 9.04 -4.05
CA VAL A 40 -40.86 10.15 -3.85
C VAL A 40 -39.74 9.74 -2.92
N GLN A 41 -40.04 9.07 -1.81
CA GLN A 41 -39.02 8.62 -0.86
C GLN A 41 -38.08 7.60 -1.46
N LEU A 42 -38.59 6.60 -2.18
CA LEU A 42 -37.76 5.63 -2.90
C LEU A 42 -36.94 6.29 -3.99
N GLY A 43 -37.50 7.23 -4.75
CA GLY A 43 -36.79 8.00 -5.79
C GLY A 43 -35.63 8.81 -5.20
N MET A 44 -35.87 9.47 -4.06
CA MET A 44 -34.86 10.24 -3.35
C MET A 44 -33.69 9.32 -2.85
N PHE A 45 -34.03 8.19 -2.23
CA PHE A 45 -32.99 7.23 -1.80
C PHE A 45 -32.24 6.64 -2.97
N PHE A 46 -32.91 6.31 -4.07
CA PHE A 46 -32.27 5.82 -5.27
C PHE A 46 -31.29 6.87 -5.84
N ALA A 47 -31.74 8.12 -5.96
CA ALA A 47 -30.89 9.22 -6.43
C ALA A 47 -29.66 9.42 -5.53
N LEU A 48 -29.84 9.34 -4.20
CA LEU A 48 -28.73 9.43 -3.25
C LEU A 48 -27.74 8.29 -3.42
N VAL A 49 -28.20 7.05 -3.57
CA VAL A 49 -27.33 5.88 -3.80
C VAL A 49 -26.55 6.02 -5.11
N VAL A 50 -27.19 6.46 -6.19
CA VAL A 50 -26.54 6.70 -7.48
C VAL A 50 -25.48 7.81 -7.35
N LEU A 51 -25.83 8.92 -6.71
CA LEU A 51 -24.90 10.04 -6.48
C LEU A 51 -23.67 9.62 -5.67
N LEU A 52 -23.88 8.93 -4.54
CA LEU A 52 -22.79 8.45 -3.70
C LEU A 52 -21.91 7.43 -4.43
N SER A 53 -22.50 6.56 -5.24
CA SER A 53 -21.75 5.60 -6.05
C SER A 53 -20.92 6.30 -7.13
N ALA A 54 -21.46 7.32 -7.79
CA ALA A 54 -20.75 8.11 -8.78
C ALA A 54 -19.61 8.93 -8.15
N LEU A 55 -19.86 9.53 -6.98
CA LEU A 55 -18.83 10.26 -6.23
C LEU A 55 -17.69 9.36 -5.78
N LYS A 56 -18.04 8.17 -5.25
CA LYS A 56 -17.04 7.16 -4.88
C LYS A 56 -16.21 6.74 -6.06
N GLY A 57 -16.80 6.48 -7.23
CA GLY A 57 -16.09 6.13 -8.45
C GLY A 57 -15.13 7.25 -8.92
N ARG A 58 -15.52 8.52 -8.80
CA ARG A 58 -14.63 9.66 -9.10
C ARG A 58 -13.45 9.73 -8.15
N LEU A 59 -13.68 9.59 -6.85
CA LEU A 59 -12.60 9.58 -5.83
C LEU A 59 -11.63 8.42 -6.06
N GLU A 60 -12.13 7.22 -6.35
CA GLU A 60 -11.29 6.07 -6.68
C GLU A 60 -10.47 6.31 -7.96
N PHE A 61 -11.06 6.95 -8.97
CA PHE A 61 -10.35 7.31 -10.20
C PHE A 61 -9.26 8.36 -9.96
N GLU A 62 -9.53 9.40 -9.17
CA GLU A 62 -8.51 10.39 -8.78
C GLU A 62 -7.37 9.78 -7.97
N GLN A 63 -7.70 8.86 -7.03
CA GLN A 63 -6.68 8.10 -6.29
C GLN A 63 -5.85 7.19 -7.21
N GLN A 64 -6.46 6.63 -8.25
CA GLN A 64 -5.73 5.86 -9.25
C GLN A 64 -4.79 6.73 -10.11
N LEU A 65 -5.11 8.00 -10.33
CA LEU A 65 -4.23 8.95 -11.02
C LEU A 65 -3.10 9.47 -10.12
N ALA A 66 -3.28 9.45 -8.81
CA ALA A 66 -2.24 9.82 -7.86
C ALA A 66 -1.02 8.89 -8.00
N ARG A 67 0.18 9.45 -7.92
CA ARG A 67 1.45 8.71 -7.98
C ARG A 67 2.09 8.50 -6.61
N THR A 68 1.53 9.11 -5.58
CA THR A 68 2.02 9.09 -4.21
C THR A 68 1.03 8.40 -3.28
N ASP A 69 1.54 7.77 -2.24
CA ASP A 69 0.75 7.28 -1.12
C ASP A 69 0.31 8.48 -0.26
N PRO A 70 -1.00 8.66 0.02
CA PRO A 70 -1.50 9.85 0.69
C PRO A 70 -1.06 9.97 2.16
N LEU A 71 -0.71 8.88 2.81
CA LEU A 71 -0.25 8.86 4.20
C LEU A 71 1.24 9.20 4.30
N THR A 72 2.07 8.51 3.54
CA THR A 72 3.53 8.54 3.69
C THR A 72 4.23 9.48 2.71
N LEU A 73 3.53 9.96 1.69
CA LEU A 73 4.00 10.86 0.63
C LEU A 73 5.18 10.30 -0.20
N VAL A 74 5.49 9.01 -0.08
CA VAL A 74 6.37 8.30 -1.01
C VAL A 74 5.57 7.81 -2.22
N SER A 75 6.23 7.26 -3.22
CA SER A 75 5.50 6.68 -4.37
C SER A 75 4.52 5.60 -3.91
N ASN A 76 3.39 5.52 -4.58
CA ASN A 76 2.49 4.37 -4.40
C ASN A 76 2.98 3.18 -5.25
N ARG A 77 2.38 2.00 -5.04
CA ARG A 77 2.71 0.77 -5.78
C ARG A 77 2.69 0.95 -7.28
N ARG A 78 1.69 1.64 -7.82
CA ARG A 78 1.54 1.87 -9.26
C ARG A 78 2.71 2.67 -9.82
N ALA A 79 2.98 3.83 -9.22
CA ALA A 79 4.07 4.69 -9.65
C ALA A 79 5.44 3.99 -9.53
N PHE A 80 5.61 3.15 -8.51
CA PHE A 80 6.81 2.36 -8.32
C PHE A 80 7.03 1.35 -9.45
N VAL A 81 5.98 0.58 -9.82
CA VAL A 81 6.05 -0.41 -10.91
C VAL A 81 6.30 0.27 -12.25
N GLU A 82 5.66 1.41 -12.53
CA GLU A 82 5.89 2.20 -13.74
C GLU A 82 7.35 2.67 -13.83
N LEU A 83 7.89 3.21 -12.73
CA LEU A 83 9.28 3.66 -12.68
C LEU A 83 10.26 2.50 -12.79
N ALA A 84 9.99 1.40 -12.10
CA ALA A 84 10.81 0.19 -12.18
C ALA A 84 10.88 -0.38 -13.60
N ALA A 85 9.78 -0.29 -14.36
CA ALA A 85 9.77 -0.71 -15.77
C ALA A 85 10.67 0.18 -16.65
N ILE A 86 10.64 1.48 -16.42
CA ILE A 86 11.50 2.45 -17.14
C ILE A 86 12.98 2.18 -16.82
N GLU A 87 13.32 2.03 -15.54
CA GLU A 87 14.71 1.83 -15.11
C GLU A 87 15.22 0.43 -15.49
N LEU A 88 14.36 -0.58 -15.53
CA LEU A 88 14.70 -1.91 -16.04
C LEU A 88 15.10 -1.87 -17.52
N GLU A 89 14.35 -1.15 -18.35
CA GLU A 89 14.71 -0.95 -19.76
C GLU A 89 15.99 -0.12 -19.94
N ARG A 90 16.21 0.84 -19.04
CA ARG A 90 17.47 1.59 -18.98
C ARG A 90 18.66 0.68 -18.62
N ALA A 91 18.51 -0.15 -17.58
CA ALA A 91 19.53 -1.12 -17.17
C ALA A 91 19.88 -2.08 -18.32
N ARG A 92 18.91 -2.57 -19.08
CA ARG A 92 19.13 -3.42 -20.26
C ARG A 92 19.96 -2.73 -21.34
N ARG A 93 19.72 -1.45 -21.60
CA ARG A 93 20.46 -0.69 -22.61
C ARG A 93 21.87 -0.32 -22.18
N THR A 94 22.06 -0.02 -20.91
CA THR A 94 23.34 0.47 -20.38
C THR A 94 24.24 -0.63 -19.84
N GLY A 95 23.69 -1.83 -19.57
CA GLY A 95 24.40 -2.93 -18.90
C GLY A 95 24.72 -2.63 -17.43
N ARG A 96 24.09 -1.61 -16.84
CA ARG A 96 24.32 -1.25 -15.44
C ARG A 96 23.40 -2.05 -14.51
N PRO A 97 23.88 -2.36 -13.30
CA PRO A 97 23.11 -3.13 -12.35
C PRO A 97 21.89 -2.33 -11.86
N ILE A 98 20.81 -3.04 -11.54
CA ILE A 98 19.61 -2.50 -10.92
C ILE A 98 19.29 -3.32 -9.67
N THR A 99 18.99 -2.64 -8.58
CA THR A 99 18.65 -3.29 -7.32
C THR A 99 17.23 -2.95 -6.91
N ILE A 100 16.53 -3.95 -6.39
CA ILE A 100 15.24 -3.77 -5.74
C ILE A 100 15.31 -4.32 -4.32
N ALA A 101 14.69 -3.63 -3.38
CA ALA A 101 14.50 -4.13 -2.04
C ALA A 101 13.01 -4.11 -1.65
N TYR A 102 12.60 -5.11 -0.91
CA TYR A 102 11.28 -5.23 -0.30
C TYR A 102 11.45 -5.21 1.21
N LEU A 103 10.68 -4.38 1.89
CA LEU A 103 10.72 -4.21 3.33
C LEU A 103 9.31 -4.36 3.90
N ASP A 104 9.21 -5.03 5.02
CA ASP A 104 7.97 -5.20 5.78
C ASP A 104 8.20 -4.88 7.25
N CYS A 105 7.20 -4.23 7.87
CA CYS A 105 7.21 -3.90 9.30
C CYS A 105 6.70 -5.12 10.09
N ASP A 106 7.61 -5.79 10.79
CA ASP A 106 7.29 -7.01 11.54
C ASP A 106 6.21 -6.74 12.60
N ASP A 107 5.15 -7.55 12.59
CA ASP A 107 4.08 -7.49 13.60
C ASP A 107 3.36 -6.12 13.68
N PHE A 108 3.30 -5.36 12.60
CA PHE A 108 2.65 -4.04 12.56
C PHE A 108 1.21 -4.04 13.09
N LYS A 109 0.49 -5.15 12.89
CA LYS A 109 -0.86 -5.32 13.46
C LYS A 109 -0.86 -5.21 14.98
N ILE A 110 0.15 -5.76 15.66
CA ILE A 110 0.25 -5.69 17.13
C ILE A 110 0.40 -4.24 17.58
N VAL A 111 1.16 -3.43 16.86
CA VAL A 111 1.30 -1.98 17.15
C VAL A 111 -0.05 -1.27 17.02
N ASN A 112 -0.80 -1.54 15.95
CA ASN A 112 -2.13 -0.98 15.79
C ASN A 112 -3.10 -1.40 16.91
N ASP A 113 -3.05 -2.69 17.30
CA ASP A 113 -3.94 -3.23 18.33
C ASP A 113 -3.60 -2.67 19.72
N LEU A 114 -2.32 -2.39 20.01
CA LEU A 114 -1.85 -1.86 21.30
C LEU A 114 -1.91 -0.33 21.42
N LEU A 115 -1.48 0.38 20.36
CA LEU A 115 -1.28 1.83 20.38
C LEU A 115 -2.32 2.60 19.56
N GLY A 116 -3.18 1.89 18.83
CA GLY A 116 -4.19 2.46 17.95
C GLY A 116 -3.67 2.84 16.57
N HIS A 117 -4.59 2.94 15.59
CA HIS A 117 -4.27 3.20 14.19
C HIS A 117 -3.52 4.52 13.97
N ALA A 118 -3.80 5.56 14.75
CA ALA A 118 -3.10 6.84 14.61
C ALA A 118 -1.60 6.73 14.90
N GLN A 119 -1.20 5.87 15.84
CA GLN A 119 0.22 5.61 16.12
C GLN A 119 0.84 4.72 15.02
N GLY A 120 0.10 3.75 14.51
CA GLY A 120 0.54 2.95 13.35
C GLY A 120 0.78 3.82 12.13
N ASP A 121 -0.11 4.77 11.84
CA ASP A 121 0.04 5.74 10.75
C ASP A 121 1.30 6.61 10.94
N ALA A 122 1.52 7.14 12.15
CA ALA A 122 2.70 7.92 12.47
C ALA A 122 4.00 7.09 12.31
N LEU A 123 3.96 5.80 12.66
CA LEU A 123 5.06 4.86 12.47
C LEU A 123 5.37 4.69 10.97
N LEU A 124 4.36 4.44 10.13
CA LEU A 124 4.54 4.30 8.69
C LEU A 124 5.13 5.56 8.04
N VAL A 125 4.73 6.75 8.51
CA VAL A 125 5.31 8.04 8.07
C VAL A 125 6.78 8.12 8.47
N ALA A 126 7.13 7.72 9.69
CA ALA A 126 8.52 7.71 10.15
C ALA A 126 9.39 6.72 9.35
N VAL A 127 8.87 5.52 9.05
CA VAL A 127 9.53 4.54 8.18
C VAL A 127 9.80 5.14 6.80
N ALA A 128 8.79 5.69 6.15
CA ALA A 128 8.93 6.31 4.83
C ALA A 128 9.96 7.43 4.81
N SER A 129 9.95 8.29 5.84
CA SER A 129 10.93 9.39 5.99
C SER A 129 12.36 8.86 6.15
N THR A 130 12.54 7.82 6.96
CA THR A 130 13.85 7.19 7.17
C THR A 130 14.38 6.56 5.88
N LEU A 131 13.53 5.84 5.14
CA LEU A 131 13.89 5.22 3.86
C LEU A 131 14.30 6.28 2.84
N ARG A 132 13.54 7.37 2.71
CA ARG A 132 13.88 8.50 1.83
C ARG A 132 15.19 9.18 2.22
N GLY A 133 15.43 9.40 3.51
CA GLY A 133 16.67 10.01 4.00
C GLY A 133 17.91 9.15 3.77
N ALA A 134 17.73 7.83 3.66
CA ALA A 134 18.81 6.89 3.41
C ALA A 134 19.08 6.61 1.92
N THR A 135 18.21 7.04 1.01
CA THR A 135 18.31 6.83 -0.44
C THR A 135 18.72 8.11 -1.17
N ARG A 136 19.27 7.95 -2.40
CA ARG A 136 19.65 9.09 -3.26
C ARG A 136 18.42 9.67 -3.98
N ALA A 137 18.54 10.86 -4.52
CA ALA A 137 17.46 11.50 -5.29
C ALA A 137 17.06 10.72 -6.56
N VAL A 138 17.98 9.91 -7.11
CA VAL A 138 17.71 9.05 -8.29
C VAL A 138 17.06 7.74 -7.92
N ASP A 139 17.11 7.34 -6.64
CA ASP A 139 16.47 6.15 -6.14
C ASP A 139 14.98 6.42 -5.85
N SER A 140 14.19 5.38 -5.82
CA SER A 140 12.76 5.51 -5.49
C SER A 140 12.42 4.71 -4.25
N VAL A 141 11.61 5.34 -3.39
CA VAL A 141 10.97 4.69 -2.25
C VAL A 141 9.47 4.70 -2.48
N ALA A 142 8.82 3.59 -2.20
CA ALA A 142 7.38 3.44 -2.35
C ALA A 142 6.76 2.67 -1.20
N ARG A 143 5.48 2.95 -0.93
CA ARG A 143 4.63 2.08 -0.12
C ARG A 143 3.86 1.16 -1.07
N LEU A 144 4.10 -0.14 -0.94
CA LEU A 144 3.53 -1.15 -1.84
C LEU A 144 2.16 -1.64 -1.38
N GLY A 145 1.87 -1.51 -0.10
CA GLY A 145 0.59 -1.88 0.53
C GLY A 145 0.74 -1.87 2.04
N GLY A 146 -0.30 -1.77 2.80
CA GLY A 146 -0.29 -1.91 4.26
C GLY A 146 0.95 -1.35 4.96
N ASP A 147 1.79 -2.25 5.42
CA ASP A 147 3.06 -2.05 6.11
C ASP A 147 4.30 -2.42 5.27
N GLU A 148 4.11 -2.57 3.95
CA GLU A 148 5.12 -2.99 3.00
C GLU A 148 5.69 -1.80 2.21
N PHE A 149 7.01 -1.75 2.07
CA PHE A 149 7.73 -0.72 1.31
C PHE A 149 8.65 -1.35 0.27
N GLY A 150 8.82 -0.64 -0.84
CA GLY A 150 9.75 -0.99 -1.92
C GLY A 150 10.79 0.09 -2.12
N LEU A 151 12.02 -0.31 -2.43
CA LEU A 151 13.09 0.57 -2.85
C LEU A 151 13.59 0.13 -4.22
N LEU A 152 13.76 1.07 -5.12
CA LEU A 152 14.39 0.88 -6.41
C LEU A 152 15.69 1.69 -6.45
N LEU A 153 16.81 1.01 -6.60
CA LEU A 153 18.15 1.60 -6.55
C LEU A 153 18.78 1.49 -7.92
N VAL A 154 19.03 2.62 -8.53
CA VAL A 154 19.53 2.71 -9.89
C VAL A 154 21.07 2.70 -9.87
N ASP A 155 21.67 2.01 -10.83
CA ASP A 155 23.14 1.94 -10.97
C ASP A 155 23.84 1.53 -9.65
N THR A 156 23.24 0.61 -8.89
CA THR A 156 23.72 0.18 -7.58
C THR A 156 24.13 -1.29 -7.65
N ASP A 157 25.40 -1.56 -7.35
CA ASP A 157 25.99 -2.90 -7.33
C ASP A 157 25.79 -3.61 -5.98
N GLY A 158 26.26 -4.86 -5.90
CA GLY A 158 26.11 -5.69 -4.70
C GLY A 158 26.73 -5.09 -3.44
N PRO A 159 27.99 -4.68 -3.45
CA PRO A 159 28.63 -4.06 -2.29
C PRO A 159 27.94 -2.79 -1.81
N ALA A 160 27.51 -1.93 -2.74
CA ALA A 160 26.76 -0.72 -2.38
C ALA A 160 25.36 -1.04 -1.82
N THR A 161 24.73 -2.10 -2.31
CA THR A 161 23.43 -2.58 -1.78
C THR A 161 23.57 -3.10 -0.36
N ASP A 162 24.59 -3.91 -0.06
CA ASP A 162 24.83 -4.45 1.27
C ASP A 162 25.03 -3.30 2.29
N LEU A 163 25.87 -2.34 1.94
CA LEU A 163 26.12 -1.15 2.76
C LEU A 163 24.83 -0.32 2.98
N LEU A 164 24.00 -0.18 1.95
CA LEU A 164 22.73 0.50 2.07
C LEU A 164 21.78 -0.24 3.01
N VAL A 165 21.65 -1.56 2.89
CA VAL A 165 20.78 -2.39 3.75
C VAL A 165 21.21 -2.25 5.22
N VAL A 166 22.51 -2.28 5.52
CA VAL A 166 23.03 -2.03 6.87
C VAL A 166 22.62 -0.65 7.38
N ARG A 167 22.78 0.39 6.54
CA ARG A 167 22.41 1.78 6.89
C ARG A 167 20.90 1.93 7.11
N LEU A 168 20.07 1.31 6.26
CA LEU A 168 18.61 1.31 6.41
C LEU A 168 18.20 0.68 7.74
N ARG A 169 18.72 -0.48 8.06
CA ARG A 169 18.40 -1.16 9.34
C ARG A 169 18.78 -0.31 10.55
N ALA A 170 19.97 0.27 10.55
CA ALA A 170 20.43 1.14 11.63
C ALA A 170 19.55 2.40 11.76
N GLY A 171 19.23 3.05 10.64
CA GLY A 171 18.36 4.22 10.61
C GLY A 171 16.94 3.93 11.10
N LEU A 172 16.36 2.82 10.66
CA LEU A 172 15.02 2.40 11.11
C LEU A 172 15.01 2.07 12.61
N ALA A 173 16.01 1.35 13.10
CA ALA A 173 16.12 1.04 14.53
C ALA A 173 16.24 2.32 15.37
N ALA A 174 17.06 3.28 14.94
CA ALA A 174 17.22 4.57 15.61
C ALA A 174 15.91 5.38 15.61
N ALA A 175 15.20 5.46 14.48
CA ALA A 175 13.94 6.16 14.37
C ALA A 175 12.84 5.55 15.27
N MET A 176 12.80 4.22 15.38
CA MET A 176 11.88 3.54 16.30
C MET A 176 12.23 3.81 17.75
N ALA A 177 13.52 3.73 18.13
CA ALA A 177 13.97 3.99 19.47
C ALA A 177 13.68 5.45 19.92
N GLU A 178 13.87 6.43 19.04
CA GLU A 178 13.56 7.85 19.32
C GLU A 178 12.09 8.07 19.71
N LYS A 179 11.19 7.31 19.09
CA LYS A 179 9.75 7.39 19.33
C LYS A 179 9.25 6.43 20.42
N GLY A 180 10.13 5.58 20.97
CA GLY A 180 9.76 4.56 21.96
C GLY A 180 8.92 3.43 21.36
N TRP A 181 8.98 3.21 20.04
CA TRP A 181 8.26 2.13 19.38
C TRP A 181 9.08 0.85 19.34
N THR A 182 8.48 -0.25 19.77
CA THR A 182 9.07 -1.59 19.65
C THR A 182 8.64 -2.20 18.31
N MET A 183 9.43 -1.97 17.26
CA MET A 183 9.16 -2.47 15.92
C MET A 183 10.47 -2.95 15.28
N SER A 184 10.40 -4.06 14.57
CA SER A 184 11.49 -4.56 13.75
C SER A 184 11.07 -4.65 12.28
N PHE A 185 12.05 -4.93 11.42
CA PHE A 185 11.85 -4.93 9.98
C PHE A 185 12.52 -6.13 9.34
N SER A 186 11.82 -6.76 8.40
CA SER A 186 12.36 -7.80 7.54
C SER A 186 12.60 -7.23 6.15
N ILE A 187 13.81 -7.40 5.61
CA ILE A 187 14.24 -6.81 4.34
C ILE A 187 14.74 -7.92 3.42
N GLY A 188 14.25 -7.93 2.18
CA GLY A 188 14.81 -8.71 1.09
C GLY A 188 15.32 -7.76 0.01
N ALA A 189 16.59 -7.90 -0.39
CA ALA A 189 17.15 -7.09 -1.45
C ALA A 189 17.82 -7.98 -2.51
N VAL A 190 17.68 -7.60 -3.77
CA VAL A 190 18.32 -8.30 -4.88
C VAL A 190 18.93 -7.32 -5.86
N THR A 191 20.20 -7.53 -6.18
CA THR A 191 20.91 -6.80 -7.23
C THR A 191 20.99 -7.66 -8.49
N PHE A 192 20.40 -7.16 -9.56
CA PHE A 192 20.49 -7.78 -10.87
C PHE A 192 21.65 -7.15 -11.66
N VAL A 193 22.71 -7.91 -11.84
CA VAL A 193 23.82 -7.55 -12.74
C VAL A 193 23.42 -7.80 -14.19
N THR A 194 22.68 -8.88 -14.42
CA THR A 194 21.97 -9.12 -15.68
C THR A 194 20.49 -8.80 -15.46
N PRO A 195 19.92 -7.81 -16.18
CA PRO A 195 18.54 -7.39 -15.96
C PRO A 195 17.55 -8.54 -16.14
N PRO A 196 16.58 -8.70 -15.22
CA PRO A 196 15.56 -9.75 -15.28
C PRO A 196 14.56 -9.52 -16.41
N ARG A 197 13.61 -10.46 -16.58
CA ARG A 197 12.62 -10.40 -17.67
C ARG A 197 11.51 -9.38 -17.43
N SER A 198 11.19 -9.10 -16.18
CA SER A 198 10.09 -8.19 -15.83
C SER A 198 10.26 -7.60 -14.42
N VAL A 199 9.52 -6.52 -14.15
CA VAL A 199 9.41 -5.93 -12.81
C VAL A 199 8.77 -6.92 -11.83
N ASP A 200 7.82 -7.74 -12.27
CA ASP A 200 7.21 -8.77 -11.43
C ASP A 200 8.21 -9.82 -10.98
N GLU A 201 9.21 -10.15 -11.82
CA GLU A 201 10.30 -11.04 -11.45
C GLU A 201 11.19 -10.39 -10.38
N MET A 202 11.51 -9.10 -10.53
CA MET A 202 12.27 -8.35 -9.53
C MET A 202 11.56 -8.32 -8.18
N LEU A 203 10.29 -7.95 -8.18
CA LEU A 203 9.47 -7.85 -6.97
C LEU A 203 9.32 -9.21 -6.27
N ARG A 204 9.00 -10.26 -7.01
CA ARG A 204 8.89 -11.62 -6.44
C ARG A 204 10.18 -12.09 -5.81
N HIS A 205 11.34 -11.80 -6.40
CA HIS A 205 12.63 -12.23 -5.88
C HIS A 205 12.93 -11.49 -4.56
N ALA A 206 12.74 -10.18 -4.52
CA ALA A 206 12.93 -9.40 -3.30
C ALA A 206 11.94 -9.80 -2.19
N ASP A 207 10.68 -10.08 -2.53
CA ASP A 207 9.65 -10.58 -1.61
C ASP A 207 10.04 -11.96 -1.02
N GLN A 208 10.51 -12.89 -1.84
CA GLN A 208 10.99 -14.20 -1.38
C GLN A 208 12.15 -14.07 -0.37
N LEU A 209 13.08 -13.15 -0.60
CA LEU A 209 14.19 -12.89 0.32
C LEU A 209 13.69 -12.25 1.62
N MET A 210 12.77 -11.30 1.54
CA MET A 210 12.13 -10.69 2.72
C MET A 210 11.38 -11.74 3.53
N TYR A 211 10.60 -12.60 2.88
CA TYR A 211 9.90 -13.69 3.54
C TYR A 211 10.86 -14.70 4.20
N ALA A 212 12.01 -14.99 3.56
CA ALA A 212 13.06 -15.80 4.18
C ALA A 212 13.62 -15.15 5.43
N ALA A 213 13.86 -13.82 5.43
CA ALA A 213 14.28 -13.08 6.62
C ALA A 213 13.23 -13.16 7.75
N LYS A 214 11.95 -13.07 7.43
CA LYS A 214 10.86 -13.27 8.40
C LYS A 214 10.86 -14.67 9.02
N ARG A 215 11.06 -15.70 8.22
CA ARG A 215 11.13 -17.09 8.70
C ARG A 215 12.32 -17.38 9.60
N ASP A 216 13.43 -16.69 9.40
CA ASP A 216 14.66 -16.85 10.18
C ASP A 216 14.62 -16.14 11.54
N GLY A 217 13.45 -15.62 11.94
CA GLY A 217 13.25 -14.99 13.25
C GLY A 217 12.93 -13.51 13.20
N LYS A 218 12.57 -12.97 12.00
CA LYS A 218 12.30 -11.53 11.79
C LYS A 218 13.52 -10.64 12.10
N ASN A 219 13.33 -9.31 12.10
CA ASN A 219 14.38 -8.34 12.38
C ASN A 219 15.69 -8.62 11.62
N GLY A 220 15.56 -8.99 10.33
CA GLY A 220 16.67 -9.47 9.51
C GLY A 220 16.68 -8.88 8.11
N ALA A 221 17.78 -9.13 7.41
CA ALA A 221 17.89 -8.84 6.00
C ALA A 221 18.48 -10.03 5.24
N ARG A 222 17.96 -10.27 4.03
CA ARG A 222 18.52 -11.22 3.06
C ARG A 222 18.87 -10.46 1.81
N PHE A 223 20.05 -10.72 1.28
CA PHE A 223 20.55 -10.08 0.08
C PHE A 223 21.09 -11.11 -0.91
N GLU A 224 20.86 -10.88 -2.21
CA GLU A 224 21.33 -11.74 -3.28
C GLU A 224 21.79 -10.91 -4.49
N ILE A 225 22.79 -11.43 -5.21
CA ILE A 225 23.25 -10.88 -6.50
C ILE A 225 22.94 -11.90 -7.58
N VAL A 226 22.15 -11.49 -8.57
CA VAL A 226 21.72 -12.34 -9.69
C VAL A 226 22.43 -11.93 -10.96
N GLY A 227 23.00 -12.91 -11.69
CA GLY A 227 23.66 -12.71 -12.98
C GLY A 227 25.09 -12.18 -12.90
N GLY A 228 25.67 -12.07 -11.71
CA GLY A 228 27.09 -11.79 -11.54
C GLY A 228 27.95 -13.04 -11.76
N ARG A 229 29.13 -12.91 -12.38
CA ARG A 229 30.13 -13.95 -12.30
C ARG A 229 30.46 -14.17 -10.80
N PRO A 230 30.55 -15.42 -10.34
CA PRO A 230 31.02 -15.65 -8.99
C PRO A 230 32.42 -15.00 -8.88
N ALA A 231 32.62 -14.20 -7.82
CA ALA A 231 33.91 -13.66 -7.50
C ALA A 231 34.88 -14.86 -7.45
N LEU A 232 35.87 -14.87 -8.32
CA LEU A 232 36.94 -15.85 -8.24
C LEU A 232 37.56 -15.67 -6.85
N SER A 233 37.38 -16.67 -5.99
CA SER A 233 38.10 -16.75 -4.73
C SER A 233 39.58 -16.77 -5.08
N THR A 234 40.27 -15.64 -4.92
CA THR A 234 41.71 -15.60 -4.89
C THR A 234 42.14 -16.38 -3.65
N GLY A 235 42.70 -17.60 -3.93
CA GLY A 235 43.29 -18.44 -2.92
C GLY A 235 44.57 -17.83 -2.34
#